data_2db2973e65dde5cd76a3a9a982ea4e46
#
_entry.id   2db2973e65dde5cd76a3a9a982ea4e46
#
_cell.length_a   1.000
_cell.length_b   1.000
_cell.length_c   1.000
_cell.angle_alpha   90.00
_cell.angle_beta   90.00
_cell.angle_gamma   90.00
#
_symmetry.space_group_name_H-M   'P 1'
#
loop_
_entity.id
_entity.type
_entity.pdbx_description
1 polymer ?
#
loop_
_entity_poly.entity_id
_entity_poly.type
_entity_poly.pdbx_seq_one_letter_code
_entity_poly.pdbx_strand_id
1 'polypeptide(L)'
;YALGQGGVRAVIATADGLMARTLPKSALLRSAHLLKPEQVLDLAAFTEALTAAGYARCQQVEGVGQFAVRGGILDVFSPLMEKPVRCELFGDEIDSMGLFDPGTQRRVQNVTEALILPCAEVLPHLAEGGLPGLADAMEAQAKRLRRRQGTEKIVETVLADAQQLRGGVLPGGLDRYLPLIHPQFTTALDYLDPASLVFLCEGWRIDQRAKSTLLQLRQDA
;
A
#
# COMPACT_ATOMS: atom_id res chain seq x y z
N TYR A 1 2.51 6.29 7.95
CA TYR A 1 3.29 5.60 8.99
C TYR A 1 3.72 6.57 10.10
N ALA A 2 4.43 7.65 9.77
CA ALA A 2 4.92 8.64 10.76
C ALA A 2 3.79 9.21 11.63
N LEU A 3 2.64 9.53 11.06
CA LEU A 3 1.42 9.91 11.80
C LEU A 3 0.99 8.82 12.79
N GLY A 4 0.99 7.58 12.34
CA GLY A 4 0.60 6.43 13.16
C GLY A 4 1.51 6.16 14.34
N GLN A 5 2.78 6.59 14.28
CA GLN A 5 3.79 6.46 15.34
C GLN A 5 3.87 7.69 16.28
N GLY A 6 3.07 8.73 16.05
CA GLY A 6 3.06 9.92 16.89
C GLY A 6 4.28 10.84 16.73
N GLY A 7 5.11 10.63 15.72
CA GLY A 7 6.32 11.43 15.48
C GLY A 7 6.10 12.78 14.76
N VAL A 8 4.88 13.07 14.33
CA VAL A 8 4.57 14.25 13.50
C VAL A 8 3.95 15.35 14.37
N ARG A 9 4.57 16.53 14.37
CA ARG A 9 4.12 17.69 15.16
C ARG A 9 2.99 18.48 14.51
N ALA A 10 2.93 18.52 13.18
CA ALA A 10 1.91 19.21 12.43
C ALA A 10 1.68 18.54 11.07
N VAL A 11 0.42 18.55 10.62
CA VAL A 11 0.00 18.05 9.31
C VAL A 11 -0.79 19.14 8.62
N ILE A 12 -0.48 19.39 7.36
CA ILE A 12 -1.25 20.30 6.51
C ILE A 12 -1.89 19.44 5.43
N ALA A 13 -3.20 19.51 5.31
CA ALA A 13 -3.94 18.75 4.34
C ALA A 13 -4.99 19.61 3.62
N THR A 14 -5.25 19.27 2.37
CA THR A 14 -6.36 19.83 1.59
C THR A 14 -7.67 19.09 1.87
N ALA A 15 -8.81 19.69 1.53
CA ALA A 15 -10.11 19.01 1.62
C ALA A 15 -10.12 17.70 0.81
N ASP A 16 -9.59 17.70 -0.41
CA ASP A 16 -9.55 16.51 -1.26
C ASP A 16 -8.71 15.39 -0.64
N GLY A 17 -7.54 15.72 -0.07
CA GLY A 17 -6.69 14.76 0.61
C GLY A 17 -7.33 14.12 1.85
N LEU A 18 -8.18 14.89 2.56
CA LEU A 18 -8.94 14.37 3.71
C LEU A 18 -10.17 13.55 3.31
N MET A 19 -10.71 13.79 2.11
CA MET A 19 -11.83 13.01 1.57
C MET A 19 -11.39 11.71 0.90
N ALA A 20 -10.12 11.61 0.53
CA ALA A 20 -9.58 10.41 -0.08
C ALA A 20 -9.57 9.25 0.93
N ARG A 21 -10.05 8.08 0.47
CA ARG A 21 -9.95 6.83 1.22
C ARG A 21 -8.51 6.36 1.20
N THR A 22 -8.02 5.88 2.32
CA THR A 22 -6.68 5.35 2.46
C THR A 22 -6.67 4.00 3.18
N LEU A 23 -5.50 3.36 3.19
CA LEU A 23 -5.25 2.10 3.89
C LEU A 23 -5.54 2.26 5.41
N PRO A 24 -6.27 1.34 6.05
CA PRO A 24 -6.44 1.37 7.50
C PRO A 24 -5.11 1.29 8.25
N LYS A 25 -4.96 2.07 9.32
CA LYS A 25 -3.74 2.08 10.16
C LYS A 25 -3.30 0.66 10.57
N SER A 26 -4.24 -0.19 10.94
CA SER A 26 -3.96 -1.58 11.31
C SER A 26 -3.43 -2.41 10.12
N ALA A 27 -3.91 -2.17 8.90
CA ALA A 27 -3.43 -2.83 7.69
C ALA A 27 -2.01 -2.37 7.34
N LEU A 28 -1.74 -1.06 7.40
CA LEU A 28 -0.39 -0.52 7.22
C LEU A 28 0.62 -1.12 8.20
N LEU A 29 0.27 -1.16 9.50
CA LEU A 29 1.17 -1.67 10.52
C LEU A 29 1.43 -3.18 10.38
N ARG A 30 0.43 -3.97 9.96
CA ARG A 30 0.62 -5.41 9.69
C ARG A 30 1.50 -5.67 8.46
N SER A 31 1.51 -4.76 7.49
CA SER A 31 2.31 -4.87 6.26
C SER A 31 3.66 -4.17 6.36
N ALA A 32 3.99 -3.59 7.52
CA ALA A 32 5.27 -2.98 7.78
C ALA A 32 6.21 -4.01 8.45
N HIS A 33 7.45 -4.10 7.97
CA HIS A 33 8.45 -5.01 8.48
C HIS A 33 9.69 -4.23 8.94
N LEU A 34 10.11 -4.44 10.17
CA LEU A 34 11.36 -3.90 10.69
C LEU A 34 12.43 -5.00 10.61
N LEU A 35 13.41 -4.80 9.74
CA LEU A 35 14.56 -5.69 9.60
C LEU A 35 15.70 -5.24 10.50
N LYS A 36 16.41 -6.21 11.09
CA LYS A 36 17.59 -6.00 11.96
C LYS A 36 18.64 -7.09 11.71
N PRO A 37 19.94 -6.81 11.94
CA PRO A 37 20.94 -7.85 12.03
C PRO A 37 20.57 -8.90 13.10
N GLU A 38 21.08 -10.11 12.94
CA GLU A 38 20.83 -11.28 13.81
C GLU A 38 19.34 -11.77 13.77
N GLN A 39 18.52 -11.21 12.89
CA GLN A 39 17.14 -11.66 12.68
C GLN A 39 17.11 -12.83 11.71
N VAL A 40 16.43 -13.91 12.10
CA VAL A 40 16.10 -15.01 11.17
C VAL A 40 15.00 -14.53 10.22
N LEU A 41 15.25 -14.66 8.92
CA LEU A 41 14.38 -14.21 7.84
C LEU A 41 14.11 -15.37 6.87
N ASP A 42 12.88 -15.87 6.84
CA ASP A 42 12.44 -16.71 5.74
C ASP A 42 12.38 -15.88 4.46
N LEU A 43 13.45 -15.94 3.66
CA LEU A 43 13.62 -15.13 2.46
C LEU A 43 12.52 -15.43 1.41
N ALA A 44 12.04 -16.66 1.31
CA ALA A 44 10.98 -17.03 0.38
C ALA A 44 9.65 -16.37 0.80
N ALA A 45 9.22 -16.58 2.04
CA ALA A 45 8.02 -15.95 2.57
C ALA A 45 8.09 -14.41 2.56
N PHE A 46 9.28 -13.84 2.85
CA PHE A 46 9.45 -12.39 2.82
C PHE A 46 9.36 -11.80 1.41
N THR A 47 9.89 -12.48 0.39
CA THR A 47 9.77 -12.02 -1.00
C THR A 47 8.34 -12.10 -1.53
N GLU A 48 7.57 -13.09 -1.08
CA GLU A 48 6.12 -13.16 -1.34
C GLU A 48 5.40 -11.99 -0.67
N ALA A 49 5.72 -11.68 0.58
CA ALA A 49 5.16 -10.53 1.31
C ALA A 49 5.51 -9.20 0.63
N LEU A 50 6.74 -9.01 0.14
CA LEU A 50 7.13 -7.83 -0.63
C LEU A 50 6.31 -7.70 -1.92
N THR A 51 6.14 -8.79 -2.66
CA THR A 51 5.31 -8.80 -3.88
C THR A 51 3.86 -8.43 -3.55
N ALA A 52 3.30 -9.02 -2.51
CA ALA A 52 1.95 -8.72 -2.03
C ALA A 52 1.80 -7.26 -1.55
N ALA A 53 2.88 -6.67 -1.00
CA ALA A 53 2.96 -5.27 -0.58
C ALA A 53 3.19 -4.28 -1.74
N GLY A 54 3.20 -4.75 -2.99
CA GLY A 54 3.30 -3.92 -4.18
C GLY A 54 4.72 -3.66 -4.67
N TYR A 55 5.72 -4.38 -4.17
CA TYR A 55 7.09 -4.28 -4.68
C TYR A 55 7.25 -5.06 -5.98
N ALA A 56 8.00 -4.47 -6.92
CA ALA A 56 8.41 -5.12 -8.15
C ALA A 56 9.74 -5.87 -7.93
N ARG A 57 9.76 -7.18 -8.24
CA ARG A 57 11.00 -7.96 -8.27
C ARG A 57 11.81 -7.61 -9.51
N CYS A 58 13.09 -7.30 -9.34
CA CYS A 58 14.01 -6.94 -10.41
C CYS A 58 15.36 -7.66 -10.26
N GLN A 59 16.23 -7.53 -11.26
CA GLN A 59 17.60 -8.06 -11.17
C GLN A 59 18.50 -7.13 -10.34
N GLN A 60 18.25 -5.83 -10.40
CA GLN A 60 19.00 -4.79 -9.71
C GLN A 60 18.04 -3.70 -9.27
N VAL A 61 18.14 -3.28 -8.01
CA VAL A 61 17.30 -2.22 -7.44
C VAL A 61 17.84 -0.86 -7.87
N GLU A 62 17.00 -0.08 -8.58
CA GLU A 62 17.31 1.24 -9.10
C GLU A 62 16.32 2.31 -8.62
N GLY A 63 15.12 1.91 -8.21
CA GLY A 63 14.05 2.81 -7.80
C GLY A 63 13.25 2.33 -6.60
N VAL A 64 12.51 3.26 -6.01
CA VAL A 64 11.58 3.00 -4.92
C VAL A 64 10.54 1.96 -5.34
N GLY A 65 10.17 1.06 -4.43
CA GLY A 65 9.21 -0.01 -4.69
C GLY A 65 9.80 -1.20 -5.43
N GLN A 66 11.11 -1.31 -5.51
CA GLN A 66 11.80 -2.45 -6.11
C GLN A 66 12.51 -3.29 -5.04
N PHE A 67 12.63 -4.60 -5.32
CA PHE A 67 13.48 -5.50 -4.56
C PHE A 67 14.21 -6.49 -5.47
N ALA A 68 15.36 -6.97 -5.02
CA ALA A 68 16.16 -7.99 -5.72
C ALA A 68 16.67 -9.01 -4.72
N VAL A 69 16.74 -10.28 -5.16
CA VAL A 69 17.37 -11.37 -4.40
C VAL A 69 18.44 -12.02 -5.27
N ARG A 70 19.66 -12.10 -4.75
CA ARG A 70 20.80 -12.68 -5.44
C ARG A 70 21.64 -13.50 -4.45
N GLY A 71 21.48 -14.82 -4.48
CA GLY A 71 22.10 -15.68 -3.47
C GLY A 71 21.60 -15.33 -2.07
N GLY A 72 22.52 -15.08 -1.14
CA GLY A 72 22.21 -14.63 0.23
C GLY A 72 22.07 -13.11 0.37
N ILE A 73 21.75 -12.35 -0.69
CA ILE A 73 21.60 -10.89 -0.66
C ILE A 73 20.17 -10.53 -0.98
N LEU A 74 19.56 -9.73 -0.12
CA LEU A 74 18.26 -9.10 -0.33
C LEU A 74 18.46 -7.57 -0.39
N ASP A 75 18.12 -6.97 -1.52
CA ASP A 75 18.09 -5.53 -1.73
C ASP A 75 16.64 -5.06 -1.76
N VAL A 76 16.30 -3.99 -1.02
CA VAL A 76 14.93 -3.42 -0.99
C VAL A 76 14.98 -1.91 -0.97
N PHE A 77 14.13 -1.24 -1.76
CA PHE A 77 13.98 0.21 -1.72
C PHE A 77 12.58 0.60 -1.24
N SER A 78 12.44 0.77 0.07
CA SER A 78 11.18 1.16 0.72
C SER A 78 10.83 2.64 0.50
N PRO A 79 9.53 3.02 0.43
CA PRO A 79 9.09 4.38 0.09
C PRO A 79 9.60 5.52 0.98
N LEU A 80 9.88 5.26 2.27
CA LEU A 80 10.39 6.28 3.20
C LEU A 80 11.90 6.35 3.28
N MET A 81 12.61 5.52 2.52
CA MET A 81 14.07 5.49 2.54
C MET A 81 14.64 6.38 1.44
N GLU A 82 15.67 7.14 1.75
CA GLU A 82 16.42 7.94 0.76
C GLU A 82 17.29 7.07 -0.14
N LYS A 83 17.71 5.91 0.34
CA LYS A 83 18.55 4.93 -0.35
C LYS A 83 18.04 3.52 -0.06
N PRO A 84 18.21 2.57 -1.01
CA PRO A 84 17.86 1.19 -0.78
C PRO A 84 18.74 0.55 0.29
N VAL A 85 18.17 -0.43 0.99
CA VAL A 85 18.91 -1.27 1.95
C VAL A 85 19.31 -2.58 1.30
N ARG A 86 20.53 -3.03 1.60
CA ARG A 86 21.07 -4.36 1.32
C ARG A 86 21.18 -5.11 2.62
N CYS A 87 20.55 -6.28 2.69
CA CYS A 87 20.67 -7.26 3.75
C CYS A 87 21.53 -8.42 3.21
N GLU A 88 22.64 -8.72 3.86
CA GLU A 88 23.47 -9.88 3.56
C GLU A 88 23.12 -10.98 4.56
N LEU A 89 22.72 -12.16 4.04
CA LEU A 89 22.28 -13.28 4.86
C LEU A 89 23.36 -14.37 4.91
N PHE A 90 23.55 -14.94 6.10
CA PHE A 90 24.29 -16.19 6.30
C PHE A 90 23.29 -17.28 6.67
N GLY A 91 23.02 -18.19 5.73
CA GLY A 91 21.86 -19.09 5.83
C GLY A 91 20.56 -18.32 5.75
N ASP A 92 19.78 -18.39 6.82
CA ASP A 92 18.50 -17.68 7.00
C ASP A 92 18.57 -16.48 7.97
N GLU A 93 19.77 -16.17 8.50
CA GLU A 93 19.99 -15.05 9.41
C GLU A 93 20.58 -13.84 8.69
N ILE A 94 20.12 -12.65 9.01
CA ILE A 94 20.68 -11.39 8.51
C ILE A 94 22.00 -11.13 9.23
N ASP A 95 23.12 -11.32 8.55
CA ASP A 95 24.46 -11.07 9.06
C ASP A 95 24.79 -9.58 9.12
N SER A 96 24.51 -8.87 8.05
CA SER A 96 24.78 -7.44 7.97
C SER A 96 23.77 -6.67 7.14
N MET A 97 23.62 -5.37 7.44
CA MET A 97 22.75 -4.48 6.71
C MET A 97 23.45 -3.16 6.37
N GLY A 98 23.15 -2.61 5.22
CA GLY A 98 23.66 -1.29 4.83
C GLY A 98 22.89 -0.64 3.71
N LEU A 99 22.86 0.68 3.72
CA LEU A 99 22.38 1.47 2.60
C LEU A 99 23.38 1.43 1.46
N PHE A 100 22.88 1.42 0.23
CA PHE A 100 23.73 1.48 -0.95
C PHE A 100 23.24 2.51 -1.97
N ASP A 101 24.13 2.94 -2.82
CA ASP A 101 23.80 3.85 -3.93
C ASP A 101 23.24 3.04 -5.10
N PRO A 102 22.02 3.32 -5.57
CA PRO A 102 21.39 2.51 -6.61
C PRO A 102 22.08 2.62 -7.99
N GLY A 103 22.76 3.74 -8.27
CA GLY A 103 23.48 3.92 -9.53
C GLY A 103 24.81 3.17 -9.59
N THR A 104 25.56 3.16 -8.48
CA THR A 104 26.88 2.50 -8.39
C THR A 104 26.81 1.11 -7.76
N GLN A 105 25.71 0.76 -7.10
CA GLN A 105 25.51 -0.48 -6.34
C GLN A 105 26.47 -0.66 -5.15
N ARG A 106 27.19 0.39 -4.76
CA ARG A 106 28.17 0.35 -3.67
C ARG A 106 27.51 0.70 -2.34
N ARG A 107 27.83 -0.06 -1.29
CA ARG A 107 27.43 0.25 0.07
C ARG A 107 28.00 1.61 0.49
N VAL A 108 27.15 2.48 1.05
CA VAL A 108 27.52 3.83 1.49
C VAL A 108 27.45 4.01 3.00
N GLN A 109 26.65 3.19 3.70
CA GLN A 109 26.47 3.30 5.15
C GLN A 109 25.99 1.99 5.73
N ASN A 110 26.51 1.58 6.89
CA ASN A 110 25.95 0.48 7.67
C ASN A 110 24.76 0.97 8.47
N VAL A 111 23.73 0.12 8.60
CA VAL A 111 22.56 0.38 9.41
C VAL A 111 22.24 -0.82 10.28
N THR A 112 21.64 -0.55 11.44
CA THR A 112 21.24 -1.57 12.43
C THR A 112 19.75 -1.89 12.38
N GLU A 113 19.00 -1.13 11.58
CA GLU A 113 17.58 -1.39 11.32
C GLU A 113 17.14 -0.78 10.00
N ALA A 114 16.15 -1.38 9.38
CA ALA A 114 15.49 -0.85 8.19
C ALA A 114 14.00 -1.13 8.23
N LEU A 115 13.19 -0.06 8.07
CA LEU A 115 11.75 -0.17 8.02
C LEU A 115 11.28 -0.34 6.56
N ILE A 116 10.67 -1.47 6.30
CA ILE A 116 10.10 -1.79 5.00
C ILE A 116 8.59 -1.58 5.07
N LEU A 117 8.08 -0.60 4.34
CA LEU A 117 6.66 -0.27 4.24
C LEU A 117 6.06 -0.77 2.94
N PRO A 118 4.75 -1.01 2.86
CA PRO A 118 4.11 -1.34 1.60
C PRO A 118 4.27 -0.20 0.59
N CYS A 119 4.41 -0.56 -0.70
CA CYS A 119 4.52 0.37 -1.82
C CYS A 119 3.19 0.67 -2.49
N ALA A 120 2.14 -0.05 -2.14
CA ALA A 120 0.80 0.14 -2.65
C ALA A 120 -0.17 0.48 -1.52
N GLU A 121 -1.13 1.36 -1.79
CA GLU A 121 -2.26 1.61 -0.88
C GLU A 121 -3.32 0.52 -0.97
N VAL A 122 -3.40 -0.15 -2.12
CA VAL A 122 -4.35 -1.23 -2.36
C VAL A 122 -3.63 -2.55 -2.17
N LEU A 123 -3.97 -3.26 -1.11
CA LEU A 123 -3.39 -4.55 -0.72
C LEU A 123 -4.46 -5.65 -0.81
N PRO A 124 -4.71 -6.21 -2.00
CA PRO A 124 -5.85 -7.10 -2.25
C PRO A 124 -5.79 -8.40 -1.45
N HIS A 125 -4.59 -8.87 -1.07
CA HIS A 125 -4.39 -10.03 -0.21
C HIS A 125 -4.92 -9.85 1.22
N LEU A 126 -5.16 -8.58 1.66
CA LEU A 126 -5.73 -8.26 2.96
C LEU A 126 -7.28 -8.27 2.97
N ALA A 127 -7.93 -8.48 1.83
CA ALA A 127 -9.36 -8.68 1.77
C ALA A 127 -9.76 -9.92 2.58
N GLU A 128 -10.99 -9.94 3.09
CA GLU A 128 -11.53 -11.12 3.76
C GLU A 128 -11.52 -12.32 2.83
N GLY A 129 -10.90 -13.42 3.26
CA GLY A 129 -10.66 -14.61 2.42
C GLY A 129 -9.57 -14.43 1.35
N GLY A 130 -8.75 -13.35 1.43
CA GLY A 130 -7.65 -13.09 0.48
C GLY A 130 -8.13 -12.78 -0.94
N LEU A 131 -7.30 -13.09 -1.96
CA LEU A 131 -7.67 -12.88 -3.36
C LEU A 131 -8.92 -13.64 -3.79
N PRO A 132 -9.14 -14.92 -3.40
CA PRO A 132 -10.38 -15.61 -3.71
C PRO A 132 -11.61 -14.93 -3.11
N GLY A 133 -11.53 -14.52 -1.83
CA GLY A 133 -12.62 -13.83 -1.15
C GLY A 133 -12.92 -12.47 -1.80
N LEU A 134 -11.90 -11.73 -2.25
CA LEU A 134 -12.09 -10.50 -3.01
C LEU A 134 -12.83 -10.76 -4.33
N ALA A 135 -12.46 -11.81 -5.07
CA ALA A 135 -13.14 -12.19 -6.30
C ALA A 135 -14.62 -12.53 -6.03
N ASP A 136 -14.93 -13.26 -4.94
CA ASP A 136 -16.31 -13.56 -4.54
C ASP A 136 -17.09 -12.28 -4.21
N ALA A 137 -16.47 -11.34 -3.50
CA ALA A 137 -17.08 -10.04 -3.18
C ALA A 137 -17.36 -9.21 -4.45
N MET A 138 -16.44 -9.22 -5.42
CA MET A 138 -16.61 -8.55 -6.72
C MET A 138 -17.78 -9.15 -7.51
N GLU A 139 -17.87 -10.48 -7.58
CA GLU A 139 -19.00 -11.18 -8.24
C GLU A 139 -20.34 -10.85 -7.55
N ALA A 140 -20.36 -10.81 -6.21
CA ALA A 140 -21.54 -10.40 -5.46
C ALA A 140 -21.93 -8.96 -5.76
N GLN A 141 -20.96 -8.06 -5.88
CA GLN A 141 -21.18 -6.67 -6.27
C GLN A 141 -21.73 -6.57 -7.69
N ALA A 142 -21.18 -7.32 -8.65
CA ALA A 142 -21.69 -7.38 -10.02
C ALA A 142 -23.15 -7.84 -10.07
N LYS A 143 -23.52 -8.85 -9.28
CA LYS A 143 -24.95 -9.30 -9.16
C LYS A 143 -25.87 -8.22 -8.64
N ARG A 144 -25.40 -7.36 -7.71
CA ARG A 144 -26.19 -6.21 -7.21
C ARG A 144 -26.32 -5.11 -8.27
N LEU A 145 -25.25 -4.82 -9.01
CA LEU A 145 -25.23 -3.81 -10.06
C LEU A 145 -26.15 -4.18 -11.24
N ARG A 146 -26.25 -5.43 -11.62
CA ARG A 146 -27.15 -5.91 -12.69
C ARG A 146 -28.62 -5.51 -12.50
N ARG A 147 -29.02 -5.19 -11.26
CA ARG A 147 -30.41 -4.72 -10.98
C ARG A 147 -30.63 -3.24 -11.30
N ARG A 148 -29.56 -2.51 -11.69
CA ARG A 148 -29.61 -1.09 -12.05
C ARG A 148 -29.45 -0.95 -13.57
N GLN A 149 -30.20 -0.08 -14.18
CA GLN A 149 -30.06 0.23 -15.61
C GLN A 149 -28.74 0.98 -15.87
N GLY A 150 -28.12 0.74 -17.03
CA GLY A 150 -26.92 1.45 -17.48
C GLY A 150 -25.62 0.98 -16.82
N THR A 151 -25.64 -0.17 -16.13
CA THR A 151 -24.45 -0.71 -15.45
C THR A 151 -23.79 -1.89 -16.18
N GLU A 152 -24.22 -2.22 -17.40
CA GLU A 152 -23.81 -3.42 -18.13
C GLU A 152 -22.29 -3.49 -18.30
N LYS A 153 -21.67 -2.39 -18.77
CA LYS A 153 -20.20 -2.32 -18.95
C LYS A 153 -19.43 -2.46 -17.62
N ILE A 154 -19.96 -1.84 -16.55
CA ILE A 154 -19.34 -1.94 -15.22
C ILE A 154 -19.39 -3.39 -14.74
N VAL A 155 -20.53 -4.05 -14.92
CA VAL A 155 -20.70 -5.48 -14.54
C VAL A 155 -19.73 -6.37 -15.31
N GLU A 156 -19.58 -6.17 -16.62
CA GLU A 156 -18.62 -6.91 -17.44
C GLU A 156 -17.19 -6.72 -16.95
N THR A 157 -16.79 -5.46 -16.68
CA THR A 157 -15.46 -5.14 -16.17
C THR A 157 -15.21 -5.83 -14.82
N VAL A 158 -16.16 -5.70 -13.88
CA VAL A 158 -16.01 -6.29 -12.53
C VAL A 158 -15.89 -7.82 -12.60
N LEU A 159 -16.65 -8.48 -13.49
CA LEU A 159 -16.57 -9.94 -13.66
C LEU A 159 -15.27 -10.37 -14.34
N ALA A 160 -14.78 -9.61 -15.33
CA ALA A 160 -13.49 -9.87 -15.97
C ALA A 160 -12.33 -9.72 -14.96
N ASP A 161 -12.36 -8.67 -14.14
CA ASP A 161 -11.36 -8.44 -13.09
C ASP A 161 -11.39 -9.56 -12.02
N ALA A 162 -12.59 -10.00 -11.60
CA ALA A 162 -12.74 -11.11 -10.66
C ALA A 162 -12.16 -12.42 -11.25
N GLN A 163 -12.35 -12.65 -12.54
CA GLN A 163 -11.78 -13.82 -13.22
C GLN A 163 -10.26 -13.75 -13.31
N GLN A 164 -9.67 -12.56 -13.56
CA GLN A 164 -8.22 -12.35 -13.52
C GLN A 164 -7.65 -12.68 -12.13
N LEU A 165 -8.29 -12.18 -11.05
CA LEU A 165 -7.90 -12.49 -9.68
C LEU A 165 -7.91 -13.99 -9.38
N ARG A 166 -8.93 -14.72 -9.84
CA ARG A 166 -8.97 -16.19 -9.70
C ARG A 166 -7.85 -16.90 -10.46
N GLY A 167 -7.39 -16.30 -11.57
CA GLY A 167 -6.23 -16.75 -12.32
C GLY A 167 -4.88 -16.33 -11.73
N GLY A 168 -4.87 -15.65 -10.57
CA GLY A 168 -3.65 -15.16 -9.92
C GLY A 168 -3.08 -13.89 -10.56
N VAL A 169 -3.85 -13.23 -11.43
CA VAL A 169 -3.43 -11.98 -12.09
C VAL A 169 -4.14 -10.80 -11.43
N LEU A 170 -3.37 -9.80 -10.98
CA LEU A 170 -3.92 -8.57 -10.43
C LEU A 170 -4.43 -7.68 -11.57
N PRO A 171 -5.74 -7.35 -11.61
CA PRO A 171 -6.28 -6.45 -12.63
C PRO A 171 -5.80 -5.01 -12.40
N GLY A 172 -5.75 -4.22 -13.48
CA GLY A 172 -5.48 -2.78 -13.38
C GLY A 172 -6.59 -2.01 -12.67
N GLY A 173 -6.25 -0.92 -11.98
CA GLY A 173 -7.23 -0.06 -11.32
C GLY A 173 -7.92 -0.72 -10.12
N LEU A 174 -7.18 -1.48 -9.33
CA LEU A 174 -7.67 -2.13 -8.11
C LEU A 174 -8.15 -1.15 -7.03
N ASP A 175 -7.79 0.13 -7.12
CA ASP A 175 -8.26 1.22 -6.26
C ASP A 175 -9.78 1.34 -6.22
N ARG A 176 -10.47 1.04 -7.32
CA ARG A 176 -11.94 0.97 -7.39
C ARG A 176 -12.56 -0.08 -6.47
N TYR A 177 -11.80 -1.11 -6.08
CA TYR A 177 -12.22 -2.19 -5.20
C TYR A 177 -11.78 -2.00 -3.75
N LEU A 178 -11.13 -0.88 -3.40
CA LEU A 178 -10.71 -0.57 -2.04
C LEU A 178 -11.86 -0.73 -1.01
N PRO A 179 -13.13 -0.37 -1.30
CA PRO A 179 -14.26 -0.63 -0.40
C PRO A 179 -14.56 -2.11 -0.14
N LEU A 180 -14.18 -3.01 -1.05
CA LEU A 180 -14.34 -4.47 -0.87
C LEU A 180 -13.16 -5.06 -0.12
N ILE A 181 -11.96 -4.49 -0.28
CA ILE A 181 -10.73 -4.91 0.40
C ILE A 181 -10.76 -4.45 1.86
N HIS A 182 -11.12 -3.19 2.08
CA HIS A 182 -11.26 -2.58 3.39
C HIS A 182 -12.66 -1.95 3.52
N PRO A 183 -13.66 -2.71 4.03
CA PRO A 183 -15.04 -2.21 4.15
C PRO A 183 -15.16 -0.97 5.04
N GLN A 184 -14.31 -0.88 6.06
CA GLN A 184 -14.25 0.30 6.92
C GLN A 184 -13.73 1.52 6.14
N PHE A 185 -14.49 2.61 6.17
CA PHE A 185 -14.05 3.87 5.58
C PHE A 185 -12.97 4.49 6.46
N THR A 186 -11.78 4.67 5.90
CA THR A 186 -10.62 5.23 6.59
C THR A 186 -10.03 6.36 5.76
N THR A 187 -9.68 7.45 6.41
CA THR A 187 -9.05 8.64 5.82
C THR A 187 -7.75 8.98 6.57
N ALA A 188 -7.03 10.01 6.12
CA ALA A 188 -5.86 10.50 6.83
C ALA A 188 -6.18 10.98 8.26
N LEU A 189 -7.42 11.39 8.55
CA LEU A 189 -7.85 11.79 9.90
C LEU A 189 -7.80 10.66 10.91
N ASP A 190 -8.04 9.42 10.48
CA ASP A 190 -8.03 8.24 11.35
C ASP A 190 -6.61 7.87 11.84
N TYR A 191 -5.59 8.49 11.25
CA TYR A 191 -4.20 8.35 11.68
C TYR A 191 -3.78 9.34 12.76
N LEU A 192 -4.58 10.40 12.99
CA LEU A 192 -4.27 11.39 14.01
C LEU A 192 -4.46 10.82 15.41
N ASP A 193 -3.68 11.34 16.37
CA ASP A 193 -3.91 11.08 17.78
C ASP A 193 -5.23 11.75 18.21
N PRO A 194 -6.06 11.09 19.05
CA PRO A 194 -7.29 11.69 19.57
C PRO A 194 -7.09 13.03 20.29
N ALA A 195 -5.89 13.30 20.81
CA ALA A 195 -5.53 14.58 21.41
C ALA A 195 -5.09 15.67 20.42
N SER A 196 -5.07 15.36 19.11
CA SER A 196 -4.67 16.32 18.07
C SER A 196 -5.65 17.48 17.96
N LEU A 197 -5.11 18.70 17.83
CA LEU A 197 -5.91 19.88 17.53
C LEU A 197 -6.08 20.04 16.03
N VAL A 198 -7.31 20.28 15.59
CA VAL A 198 -7.64 20.49 14.18
C VAL A 198 -8.02 21.95 13.95
N PHE A 199 -7.33 22.64 13.06
CA PHE A 199 -7.60 24.00 12.65
C PHE A 199 -8.16 24.01 11.22
N LEU A 200 -9.35 24.58 11.06
CA LEU A 200 -9.97 24.77 9.75
C LEU A 200 -9.68 26.19 9.25
N CYS A 201 -8.79 26.29 8.28
CA CYS A 201 -8.51 27.57 7.63
C CYS A 201 -9.46 27.77 6.45
N GLU A 202 -10.15 28.93 6.40
CA GLU A 202 -11.10 29.27 5.32
C GLU A 202 -12.22 28.20 5.14
N GLY A 203 -12.91 27.86 6.21
CA GLY A 203 -13.91 26.78 6.25
C GLY A 203 -14.93 26.79 5.10
N TRP A 204 -15.36 27.98 4.63
CA TRP A 204 -16.26 28.11 3.51
C TRP A 204 -15.64 27.59 2.18
N ARG A 205 -14.34 27.81 1.95
CA ARG A 205 -13.62 27.26 0.78
C ARG A 205 -13.49 25.76 0.85
N ILE A 206 -13.25 25.22 2.05
CA ILE A 206 -13.21 23.76 2.29
C ILE A 206 -14.55 23.14 1.91
N ASP A 207 -15.66 23.73 2.39
CA ASP A 207 -17.02 23.24 2.06
C ASP A 207 -17.33 23.33 0.55
N GLN A 208 -16.99 24.46 -0.08
CA GLN A 208 -17.15 24.57 -1.54
C GLN A 208 -16.34 23.57 -2.32
N ARG A 209 -15.07 23.33 -1.93
CA ARG A 209 -14.20 22.37 -2.57
C ARG A 209 -14.75 20.95 -2.42
N ALA A 210 -15.16 20.57 -1.22
CA ALA A 210 -15.74 19.26 -0.94
C ALA A 210 -17.02 19.03 -1.79
N LYS A 211 -17.91 20.01 -1.88
CA LYS A 211 -19.10 19.94 -2.73
C LYS A 211 -18.77 19.78 -4.22
N SER A 212 -17.78 20.54 -4.71
CA SER A 212 -17.31 20.45 -6.10
C SER A 212 -16.75 19.08 -6.42
N THR A 213 -15.90 18.54 -5.54
CA THR A 213 -15.32 17.19 -5.70
C THR A 213 -16.39 16.11 -5.70
N LEU A 214 -17.38 16.19 -4.81
CA LEU A 214 -18.50 15.24 -4.79
C LEU A 214 -19.36 15.31 -6.05
N LEU A 215 -19.57 16.51 -6.60
CA LEU A 215 -20.30 16.67 -7.86
C LEU A 215 -19.54 16.04 -9.03
N GLN A 216 -18.23 16.26 -9.10
CA GLN A 216 -17.36 15.69 -10.13
C GLN A 216 -17.36 14.16 -10.08
N LEU A 217 -17.19 13.57 -8.88
CA LEU A 217 -17.25 12.13 -8.68
C LEU A 217 -18.60 11.50 -9.10
N ARG A 218 -19.70 12.26 -8.97
CA ARG A 218 -21.03 11.81 -9.43
C ARG A 218 -21.20 11.88 -10.94
N GLN A 219 -20.47 12.78 -11.62
CA GLN A 219 -20.51 12.90 -13.08
C GLN A 219 -19.65 11.83 -13.75
N ASP A 220 -18.55 11.43 -13.07
CA ASP A 220 -17.58 10.43 -13.57
C ASP A 220 -18.02 8.98 -13.26
N ALA A 221 -19.08 8.78 -12.46
CA ALA A 221 -19.61 7.48 -12.04
C ALA A 221 -20.80 7.02 -12.88
#